data_174a8e25d82a1a656dbb18a288632fc7
#
_entry.id   174a8e25d82a1a656dbb18a288632fc7
#
_cell.length_a   1.000
_cell.length_b   1.000
_cell.length_c   1.000
_cell.angle_alpha   90.00
_cell.angle_beta   90.00
_cell.angle_gamma   90.00
#
_symmetry.space_group_name_H-M   'P 1'
#
loop_
_entity.id
_entity.type
_entity.pdbx_description
1 polymer ?
#
loop_
_entity_poly.entity_id
_entity_poly.type
_entity_poly.pdbx_seq_one_letter_code
_entity_poly.pdbx_strand_id
1 'polypeptide(L)'
;MRFPLPLTAKIAAYVIGHKLRGTKKFATVLQLEPLHTCNLTCTGCGRIREYSTSLKDMMSLEDCLASAQECNAPMISICGGEPLVYPHIEALVEGVLAQGRIVYICTNAVFMRKKMREWLAKELSSAQNGSGKKVEEKIDVLLKDGLLSEKDAAEIRKGPKDPGKPTIGPSKWMYWNVHLDGLERTHDLIVEREGVFKECILAIKMAKALGYQVATNTTIYKETDMREIERMFDYLSDLGVDGHTITPGYDYDAAKKDMTKRLNLRPEDFFLTRAMTVQKFRKIEDWMNRYAFFGTPVYFEFLAGKRDLTCSAWAIPTRNIRGWKGPCYLMTDGHFSTYAELLKQTDWNRYGVVNGIARDSRCENCMVHCGYEPTATLGLQAQRGDTWKTIKFNFGAKPKAAGRGSEVLAYNGVSSGNGHLTGKRAEPTAKAS
;
A
#
# COMPACT_ATOMS: atom_id res chain seq x y z
N MET A 1 -16.63 11.72 -6.72
CA MET A 1 -16.47 10.69 -5.68
C MET A 1 -15.01 10.37 -5.49
N ARG A 2 -14.54 10.27 -4.25
CA ARG A 2 -13.14 9.96 -3.93
C ARG A 2 -12.85 8.47 -4.07
N PHE A 3 -13.77 7.63 -3.66
CA PHE A 3 -13.70 6.19 -3.84
C PHE A 3 -14.86 5.74 -4.76
N PRO A 4 -14.62 4.85 -5.74
CA PRO A 4 -15.65 4.46 -6.73
C PRO A 4 -16.93 3.95 -6.06
N LEU A 5 -18.08 4.40 -6.54
CA LEU A 5 -19.40 4.04 -5.98
C LEU A 5 -19.62 2.53 -5.83
N PRO A 6 -19.28 1.67 -6.83
CA PRO A 6 -19.48 0.24 -6.69
C PRO A 6 -18.67 -0.38 -5.53
N LEU A 7 -17.45 0.11 -5.31
CA LEU A 7 -16.59 -0.36 -4.22
C LEU A 7 -17.11 0.12 -2.87
N THR A 8 -17.50 1.40 -2.79
CA THR A 8 -18.10 1.97 -1.57
C THR A 8 -19.39 1.23 -1.21
N ALA A 9 -20.27 0.99 -2.18
CA ALA A 9 -21.51 0.25 -1.96
C ALA A 9 -21.27 -1.18 -1.49
N LYS A 10 -20.28 -1.87 -2.08
CA LYS A 10 -19.89 -3.22 -1.68
C LYS A 10 -19.40 -3.28 -0.23
N ILE A 11 -18.49 -2.38 0.16
CA ILE A 11 -17.98 -2.34 1.53
C ILE A 11 -19.10 -1.97 2.51
N ALA A 12 -19.93 -0.98 2.18
CA ALA A 12 -21.06 -0.57 3.02
C ALA A 12 -22.06 -1.71 3.23
N ALA A 13 -22.48 -2.39 2.15
CA ALA A 13 -23.38 -3.54 2.23
C ALA A 13 -22.80 -4.67 3.09
N TYR A 14 -21.52 -4.94 2.95
CA TYR A 14 -20.81 -5.94 3.76
C TYR A 14 -20.82 -5.57 5.26
N VAL A 15 -20.46 -4.33 5.61
CA VAL A 15 -20.45 -3.86 7.00
C VAL A 15 -21.86 -3.86 7.61
N ILE A 16 -22.85 -3.35 6.87
CA ILE A 16 -24.26 -3.34 7.30
C ILE A 16 -24.75 -4.76 7.52
N GLY A 17 -24.46 -5.68 6.59
CA GLY A 17 -24.86 -7.08 6.70
C GLY A 17 -24.29 -7.76 7.94
N HIS A 18 -23.03 -7.49 8.33
CA HIS A 18 -22.45 -8.00 9.57
C HIS A 18 -23.09 -7.39 10.82
N LYS A 19 -23.36 -6.07 10.81
CA LYS A 19 -24.05 -5.39 11.92
C LYS A 19 -25.45 -5.93 12.14
N LEU A 20 -26.22 -6.14 11.07
CA LEU A 20 -27.57 -6.70 11.15
C LEU A 20 -27.58 -8.15 11.71
N ARG A 21 -26.55 -8.94 11.42
CA ARG A 21 -26.37 -10.28 11.99
C ARG A 21 -25.81 -10.29 13.42
N GLY A 22 -25.52 -9.13 14.01
CA GLY A 22 -24.93 -9.02 15.34
C GLY A 22 -23.46 -9.50 15.43
N THR A 23 -22.75 -9.62 14.29
CA THR A 23 -21.34 -10.05 14.27
C THR A 23 -20.46 -8.95 14.88
N LYS A 24 -19.82 -9.24 15.99
CA LYS A 24 -19.02 -8.24 16.74
C LYS A 24 -17.65 -7.99 16.13
N LYS A 25 -17.00 -9.02 15.58
CA LYS A 25 -15.65 -8.94 14.98
C LYS A 25 -15.66 -9.63 13.62
N PHE A 26 -15.21 -8.93 12.58
CA PHE A 26 -15.11 -9.42 11.20
C PHE A 26 -14.07 -8.60 10.41
N ALA A 27 -13.42 -9.22 9.44
CA ALA A 27 -12.39 -8.56 8.64
C ALA A 27 -13.00 -7.57 7.65
N THR A 28 -12.39 -6.40 7.50
CA THR A 28 -12.70 -5.43 6.44
C THR A 28 -11.69 -5.48 5.30
N VAL A 29 -10.44 -5.76 5.64
CA VAL A 29 -9.33 -5.95 4.69
C VAL A 29 -8.50 -7.14 5.18
N LEU A 30 -8.15 -8.06 4.29
CA LEU A 30 -7.11 -9.05 4.55
C LEU A 30 -5.77 -8.50 4.04
N GLN A 31 -4.78 -8.43 4.91
CA GLN A 31 -3.39 -8.28 4.51
C GLN A 31 -2.81 -9.66 4.22
N LEU A 32 -2.64 -9.97 2.94
CA LEU A 32 -2.14 -11.25 2.49
C LEU A 32 -0.67 -11.11 2.08
N GLU A 33 0.21 -11.83 2.76
CA GLU A 33 1.65 -11.85 2.53
C GLU A 33 2.09 -13.22 1.95
N PRO A 34 1.96 -13.43 0.62
CA PRO A 34 2.29 -14.72 0.01
C PRO A 34 3.76 -15.12 0.16
N LEU A 35 4.64 -14.12 0.31
CA LEU A 35 6.08 -14.29 0.49
C LEU A 35 6.68 -13.07 1.19
N HIS A 36 7.91 -13.23 1.68
CA HIS A 36 8.69 -12.14 2.28
C HIS A 36 9.92 -11.73 1.44
N THR A 37 10.16 -12.37 0.30
CA THR A 37 11.20 -11.99 -0.65
C THR A 37 10.89 -10.63 -1.27
N CYS A 38 11.88 -9.75 -1.32
CA CYS A 38 11.77 -8.42 -1.95
C CYS A 38 13.02 -8.15 -2.79
N ASN A 39 12.86 -7.33 -3.82
CA ASN A 39 13.94 -6.83 -4.66
C ASN A 39 14.54 -5.51 -4.15
N LEU A 40 14.06 -4.99 -3.00
CA LEU A 40 14.56 -3.80 -2.30
C LEU A 40 14.86 -4.11 -0.84
N THR A 41 15.60 -3.21 -0.18
CA THR A 41 16.06 -3.34 1.21
C THR A 41 15.71 -2.12 2.07
N CYS A 42 14.58 -1.50 1.83
CA CYS A 42 14.16 -0.22 2.39
C CYS A 42 14.48 -0.04 3.88
N THR A 43 14.97 1.14 4.24
CA THR A 43 15.19 1.56 5.63
C THR A 43 13.87 1.52 6.40
N GLY A 44 13.88 0.92 7.58
CA GLY A 44 12.68 0.80 8.42
C GLY A 44 11.67 -0.27 7.97
N CYS A 45 11.95 -1.04 6.91
CA CYS A 45 11.12 -2.15 6.51
C CYS A 45 11.40 -3.39 7.37
N GLY A 46 10.44 -3.79 8.21
CA GLY A 46 10.56 -5.01 9.01
C GLY A 46 10.04 -6.27 8.32
N ARG A 47 9.24 -6.14 7.26
CA ARG A 47 8.60 -7.30 6.62
C ARG A 47 9.60 -8.31 6.09
N ILE A 48 10.60 -7.85 5.36
CA ILE A 48 11.66 -8.68 4.79
C ILE A 48 12.71 -9.13 5.84
N ARG A 49 12.54 -8.74 7.12
CA ARG A 49 13.46 -9.06 8.22
C ARG A 49 12.84 -9.98 9.27
N GLU A 50 11.53 -10.17 9.20
CA GLU A 50 10.78 -10.94 10.20
C GLU A 50 10.78 -12.44 9.89
N TYR A 51 10.81 -12.80 8.60
CA TYR A 51 10.75 -14.19 8.14
C TYR A 51 11.82 -14.48 7.08
N SER A 52 11.85 -15.73 6.62
CA SER A 52 12.70 -16.14 5.51
C SER A 52 12.38 -15.36 4.23
N THR A 53 13.41 -14.94 3.51
CA THR A 53 13.31 -14.31 2.20
C THR A 53 13.59 -15.25 1.05
N SER A 54 13.61 -16.57 1.30
CA SER A 54 13.75 -17.58 0.26
C SER A 54 12.48 -17.69 -0.58
N LEU A 55 12.62 -17.78 -1.89
CA LEU A 55 11.48 -18.09 -2.78
C LEU A 55 10.89 -19.48 -2.56
N LYS A 56 11.60 -20.37 -1.81
CA LYS A 56 11.06 -21.66 -1.39
C LYS A 56 10.06 -21.52 -0.22
N ASP A 57 10.16 -20.44 0.54
CA ASP A 57 9.29 -20.14 1.68
C ASP A 57 8.19 -19.17 1.23
N MET A 58 7.23 -19.66 0.48
CA MET A 58 6.05 -18.91 0.03
C MET A 58 4.77 -19.73 0.28
N MET A 59 3.65 -19.03 0.34
CA MET A 59 2.34 -19.69 0.40
C MET A 59 2.02 -20.32 -0.97
N SER A 60 1.29 -21.43 -0.96
CA SER A 60 0.69 -21.95 -2.19
C SER A 60 -0.42 -20.99 -2.70
N LEU A 61 -0.76 -21.08 -3.98
CA LEU A 61 -1.88 -20.33 -4.54
C LEU A 61 -3.20 -20.71 -3.84
N GLU A 62 -3.38 -22.00 -3.59
CA GLU A 62 -4.56 -22.57 -2.91
C GLU A 62 -4.71 -21.99 -1.51
N ASP A 63 -3.63 -21.93 -0.72
CA ASP A 63 -3.66 -21.36 0.64
C ASP A 63 -3.98 -19.86 0.62
N CYS A 64 -3.46 -19.12 -0.37
CA CYS A 64 -3.76 -17.71 -0.54
C CYS A 64 -5.26 -17.49 -0.81
N LEU A 65 -5.83 -18.25 -1.75
CA LEU A 65 -7.25 -18.16 -2.14
C LEU A 65 -8.18 -18.65 -1.02
N ALA A 66 -7.81 -19.74 -0.34
CA ALA A 66 -8.54 -20.26 0.81
C ALA A 66 -8.56 -19.25 1.96
N SER A 67 -7.43 -18.60 2.25
CA SER A 67 -7.35 -17.57 3.30
C SER A 67 -8.24 -16.36 2.99
N ALA A 68 -8.28 -15.93 1.71
CA ALA A 68 -9.20 -14.87 1.29
C ALA A 68 -10.66 -15.26 1.48
N GLN A 69 -11.00 -16.51 1.21
CA GLN A 69 -12.35 -17.05 1.38
C GLN A 69 -12.71 -17.22 2.85
N GLU A 70 -11.79 -17.71 3.69
CA GLU A 70 -11.98 -17.95 5.12
C GLU A 70 -12.30 -16.67 5.88
N CYS A 71 -11.49 -15.62 5.74
CA CYS A 71 -11.74 -14.36 6.46
C CYS A 71 -12.87 -13.54 5.86
N ASN A 72 -13.26 -13.83 4.64
CA ASN A 72 -14.37 -13.23 3.90
C ASN A 72 -14.33 -11.69 3.84
N ALA A 73 -13.14 -11.09 3.92
CA ALA A 73 -12.99 -9.64 3.78
C ALA A 73 -13.39 -9.17 2.37
N PRO A 74 -14.06 -8.02 2.22
CA PRO A 74 -14.43 -7.47 0.91
C PRO A 74 -13.24 -6.99 0.09
N MET A 75 -12.09 -6.75 0.74
CA MET A 75 -10.85 -6.26 0.14
C MET A 75 -9.67 -7.14 0.56
N ILE A 76 -8.82 -7.46 -0.41
CA ILE A 76 -7.56 -8.17 -0.19
C ILE A 76 -6.41 -7.23 -0.57
N SER A 77 -5.56 -6.92 0.40
CA SER A 77 -4.31 -6.19 0.21
C SER A 77 -3.18 -7.21 0.07
N ILE A 78 -2.73 -7.45 -1.16
CA ILE A 78 -1.60 -8.36 -1.43
C ILE A 78 -0.32 -7.56 -1.17
N CYS A 79 0.45 -7.99 -0.19
CA CYS A 79 1.65 -7.33 0.32
C CYS A 79 2.74 -8.36 0.69
N GLY A 80 3.53 -8.11 1.72
CA GLY A 80 4.60 -8.99 2.18
C GLY A 80 5.98 -8.41 1.86
N GLY A 81 6.83 -9.11 1.10
CA GLY A 81 8.01 -8.55 0.44
C GLY A 81 7.60 -7.70 -0.76
N GLU A 82 7.96 -8.12 -1.97
CA GLU A 82 7.42 -7.53 -3.20
C GLU A 82 6.43 -8.51 -3.84
N PRO A 83 5.13 -8.22 -3.88
CA PRO A 83 4.12 -9.12 -4.43
C PRO A 83 4.38 -9.55 -5.87
N LEU A 84 4.97 -8.66 -6.70
CA LEU A 84 5.24 -8.94 -8.10
C LEU A 84 6.40 -9.93 -8.31
N VAL A 85 7.11 -10.33 -7.24
CA VAL A 85 8.09 -11.42 -7.23
C VAL A 85 7.41 -12.78 -7.00
N TYR A 86 6.19 -12.80 -6.45
CA TYR A 86 5.45 -14.03 -6.22
C TYR A 86 5.10 -14.72 -7.56
N PRO A 87 5.53 -15.99 -7.78
CA PRO A 87 5.39 -16.64 -9.08
C PRO A 87 3.96 -16.79 -9.59
N HIS A 88 3.00 -16.84 -8.65
CA HIS A 88 1.58 -17.04 -8.95
C HIS A 88 0.75 -15.76 -8.80
N ILE A 89 1.37 -14.57 -8.84
CA ILE A 89 0.69 -13.30 -8.59
C ILE A 89 -0.49 -13.06 -9.53
N GLU A 90 -0.34 -13.39 -10.81
CA GLU A 90 -1.39 -13.19 -11.81
C GLU A 90 -2.61 -14.08 -11.52
N ALA A 91 -2.38 -15.36 -11.24
CA ALA A 91 -3.43 -16.31 -10.89
C ALA A 91 -4.08 -15.96 -9.54
N LEU A 92 -3.31 -15.44 -8.59
CA LEU A 92 -3.84 -14.97 -7.31
C LEU A 92 -4.77 -13.78 -7.50
N VAL A 93 -4.38 -12.78 -8.30
CA VAL A 93 -5.22 -11.62 -8.62
C VAL A 93 -6.51 -12.06 -9.31
N GLU A 94 -6.42 -12.91 -10.32
CA GLU A 94 -7.57 -13.46 -11.04
C GLU A 94 -8.51 -14.21 -10.10
N GLY A 95 -7.98 -15.12 -9.27
CA GLY A 95 -8.78 -15.91 -8.32
C GLY A 95 -9.47 -15.06 -7.25
N VAL A 96 -8.79 -14.03 -6.71
CA VAL A 96 -9.39 -13.10 -5.73
C VAL A 96 -10.48 -12.25 -6.38
N LEU A 97 -10.28 -11.77 -7.61
CA LEU A 97 -11.31 -11.06 -8.38
C LEU A 97 -12.51 -11.96 -8.68
N ALA A 98 -12.28 -13.23 -9.04
CA ALA A 98 -13.34 -14.23 -9.28
C ALA A 98 -14.16 -14.52 -8.01
N GLN A 99 -13.55 -14.43 -6.81
CA GLN A 99 -14.28 -14.45 -5.54
C GLN A 99 -15.10 -13.17 -5.30
N GLY A 100 -15.10 -12.22 -6.24
CA GLY A 100 -15.83 -10.96 -6.16
C GLY A 100 -15.22 -9.97 -5.16
N ARG A 101 -13.93 -10.01 -4.87
CA ARG A 101 -13.26 -9.13 -3.89
C ARG A 101 -12.53 -7.99 -4.58
N ILE A 102 -12.29 -6.92 -3.83
CA ILE A 102 -11.45 -5.81 -4.25
C ILE A 102 -10.00 -6.21 -4.01
N VAL A 103 -9.12 -5.94 -4.98
CA VAL A 103 -7.68 -6.25 -4.90
C VAL A 103 -6.87 -4.97 -4.81
N TYR A 104 -5.98 -4.90 -3.84
CA TYR A 104 -4.90 -3.93 -3.75
C TYR A 104 -3.56 -4.66 -3.85
N ILE A 105 -2.72 -4.29 -4.81
CA ILE A 105 -1.37 -4.83 -4.95
C ILE A 105 -0.40 -3.77 -4.43
N CYS A 106 0.13 -3.98 -3.20
CA CYS A 106 1.08 -3.07 -2.57
C CYS A 106 2.48 -3.34 -3.12
N THR A 107 2.96 -2.51 -4.03
CA THR A 107 4.18 -2.75 -4.79
C THR A 107 5.14 -1.55 -4.77
N ASN A 108 6.43 -1.84 -4.88
CA ASN A 108 7.48 -0.84 -5.15
C ASN A 108 7.59 -0.48 -6.65
N ALA A 109 6.68 -0.97 -7.47
CA ALA A 109 6.50 -0.73 -8.91
C ALA A 109 7.65 -1.16 -9.84
N VAL A 110 8.78 -1.66 -9.34
CA VAL A 110 9.94 -2.04 -10.19
C VAL A 110 9.55 -3.08 -11.27
N PHE A 111 8.62 -3.98 -10.97
CA PHE A 111 8.14 -4.98 -11.93
C PHE A 111 6.79 -4.65 -12.57
N MET A 112 6.17 -3.53 -12.22
CA MET A 112 4.81 -3.18 -12.65
C MET A 112 4.73 -2.99 -14.17
N ARG A 113 5.69 -2.28 -14.80
CA ARG A 113 5.71 -2.12 -16.27
C ARG A 113 5.86 -3.45 -17.01
N LYS A 114 6.66 -4.39 -16.47
CA LYS A 114 6.78 -5.75 -17.02
C LYS A 114 5.42 -6.45 -17.03
N LYS A 115 4.65 -6.41 -15.94
CA LYS A 115 3.32 -7.03 -15.85
C LYS A 115 2.33 -6.43 -16.85
N MET A 116 2.37 -5.12 -17.05
CA MET A 116 1.54 -4.45 -18.04
C MET A 116 1.92 -4.80 -19.49
N ARG A 117 3.21 -5.00 -19.79
CA ARG A 117 3.67 -5.48 -21.10
C ARG A 117 3.21 -6.93 -21.37
N GLU A 118 3.29 -7.80 -20.35
CA GLU A 118 2.79 -9.18 -20.42
C GLU A 118 1.28 -9.21 -20.73
N TRP A 119 0.51 -8.30 -20.09
CA TRP A 119 -0.91 -8.15 -20.40
C TRP A 119 -1.15 -7.63 -21.83
N LEU A 120 -0.45 -6.59 -22.29
CA LEU A 120 -0.57 -6.06 -23.66
C LEU A 120 -0.27 -7.15 -24.71
N ALA A 121 0.77 -7.95 -24.50
CA ALA A 121 1.12 -9.05 -25.42
C ALA A 121 0.00 -10.11 -25.51
N LYS A 122 -0.64 -10.43 -24.38
CA LYS A 122 -1.77 -11.37 -24.35
C LYS A 122 -3.01 -10.79 -25.03
N GLU A 123 -3.36 -9.53 -24.74
CA GLU A 123 -4.49 -8.85 -25.36
C GLU A 123 -4.33 -8.76 -26.88
N LEU A 124 -3.12 -8.43 -27.35
CA LEU A 124 -2.85 -8.34 -28.78
C LEU A 124 -2.98 -9.70 -29.47
N SER A 125 -2.45 -10.77 -28.87
CA SER A 125 -2.49 -12.12 -29.43
C SER A 125 -3.88 -12.76 -29.41
N SER A 126 -4.72 -12.41 -28.43
CA SER A 126 -6.08 -12.93 -28.29
C SER A 126 -7.14 -12.05 -28.99
N ALA A 127 -6.71 -10.96 -29.60
CA ALA A 127 -7.60 -10.01 -30.25
C ALA A 127 -8.33 -10.60 -31.46
N GLN A 128 -9.65 -10.64 -31.40
CA GLN A 128 -10.54 -11.04 -32.51
C GLN A 128 -11.29 -9.79 -33.02
N ASN A 129 -11.65 -9.81 -34.34
CA ASN A 129 -12.61 -8.86 -34.93
C ASN A 129 -12.33 -7.35 -34.62
N GLY A 130 -11.11 -6.88 -34.90
CA GLY A 130 -10.77 -5.43 -34.81
C GLY A 130 -10.35 -4.92 -33.43
N SER A 131 -10.42 -5.73 -32.37
CA SER A 131 -9.91 -5.33 -31.04
C SER A 131 -8.39 -5.17 -31.02
N GLY A 132 -7.65 -5.88 -31.87
CA GLY A 132 -6.19 -5.76 -32.03
C GLY A 132 -5.77 -4.34 -32.42
N LYS A 133 -6.54 -3.64 -33.25
CA LYS A 133 -6.26 -2.25 -33.63
C LYS A 133 -6.23 -1.32 -32.41
N LYS A 134 -7.16 -1.49 -31.48
CA LYS A 134 -7.18 -0.69 -30.24
C LYS A 134 -5.98 -0.96 -29.33
N VAL A 135 -5.45 -2.19 -29.32
CA VAL A 135 -4.25 -2.52 -28.56
C VAL A 135 -3.00 -1.91 -29.22
N GLU A 136 -2.91 -1.98 -30.57
CA GLU A 136 -1.83 -1.32 -31.32
C GLU A 136 -1.85 0.21 -31.11
N GLU A 137 -3.01 0.86 -31.17
CA GLU A 137 -3.16 2.28 -30.87
C GLU A 137 -2.63 2.64 -29.48
N LYS A 138 -2.86 1.78 -28.48
CA LYS A 138 -2.29 1.95 -27.13
C LYS A 138 -0.78 1.82 -27.13
N ILE A 139 -0.23 0.84 -27.85
CA ILE A 139 1.22 0.64 -27.97
C ILE A 139 1.87 1.89 -28.61
N ASP A 140 1.27 2.40 -29.69
CA ASP A 140 1.78 3.60 -30.39
C ASP A 140 1.75 4.84 -29.49
N VAL A 141 0.70 5.03 -28.69
CA VAL A 141 0.64 6.11 -27.68
C VAL A 141 1.76 5.96 -26.66
N LEU A 142 1.97 4.75 -26.13
CA LEU A 142 3.02 4.51 -25.15
C LEU A 142 4.43 4.70 -25.71
N LEU A 143 4.66 4.37 -26.99
CA LEU A 143 5.91 4.67 -27.71
C LEU A 143 6.12 6.17 -27.85
N LYS A 144 5.11 6.90 -28.34
CA LYS A 144 5.14 8.36 -28.51
C LYS A 144 5.44 9.09 -27.20
N ASP A 145 4.87 8.61 -26.11
CA ASP A 145 5.03 9.21 -24.77
C ASP A 145 6.32 8.75 -24.05
N GLY A 146 7.16 7.93 -24.70
CA GLY A 146 8.42 7.41 -24.15
C GLY A 146 8.21 6.41 -22.97
N LEU A 147 7.02 5.81 -22.86
CA LEU A 147 6.67 4.84 -21.82
C LEU A 147 7.01 3.40 -22.22
N LEU A 148 7.18 3.16 -23.50
CA LEU A 148 7.73 1.94 -24.10
C LEU A 148 8.93 2.27 -24.97
N SER A 149 9.89 1.36 -25.04
CA SER A 149 10.93 1.38 -26.06
C SER A 149 10.47 0.61 -27.32
N GLU A 150 11.08 0.88 -28.48
CA GLU A 150 10.84 0.09 -29.70
C GLU A 150 11.10 -1.41 -29.48
N LYS A 151 12.12 -1.73 -28.68
CA LYS A 151 12.42 -3.10 -28.27
C LYS A 151 11.28 -3.74 -27.50
N ASP A 152 10.70 -3.02 -26.51
CA ASP A 152 9.56 -3.52 -25.74
C ASP A 152 8.33 -3.72 -26.61
N ALA A 153 8.05 -2.78 -27.52
CA ALA A 153 6.94 -2.90 -28.46
C ALA A 153 7.10 -4.09 -29.42
N ALA A 154 8.32 -4.31 -29.92
CA ALA A 154 8.62 -5.48 -30.75
C ALA A 154 8.44 -6.80 -29.96
N GLU A 155 8.77 -6.83 -28.66
CA GLU A 155 8.52 -8.01 -27.82
C GLU A 155 7.02 -8.23 -27.58
N ILE A 156 6.24 -7.21 -27.34
CA ILE A 156 4.79 -7.28 -27.17
C ILE A 156 4.15 -7.86 -28.45
N ARG A 157 4.57 -7.40 -29.63
CA ARG A 157 4.05 -7.86 -30.94
C ARG A 157 4.37 -9.35 -31.27
N LYS A 158 5.39 -9.94 -30.62
CA LYS A 158 5.65 -11.38 -30.71
C LYS A 158 4.62 -12.23 -29.97
N GLY A 159 3.80 -11.60 -29.11
CA GLY A 159 2.84 -12.29 -28.28
C GLY A 159 3.43 -12.81 -26.96
N PRO A 160 2.58 -13.40 -26.09
CA PRO A 160 2.98 -13.90 -24.79
C PRO A 160 3.86 -15.14 -24.92
N LYS A 161 4.87 -15.28 -24.04
CA LYS A 161 5.71 -16.49 -23.97
C LYS A 161 4.91 -17.74 -23.57
N ASP A 162 3.90 -17.55 -22.76
CA ASP A 162 2.95 -18.59 -22.33
C ASP A 162 1.52 -18.06 -22.51
N PRO A 163 0.82 -18.42 -23.57
CA PRO A 163 -0.55 -17.98 -23.83
C PRO A 163 -1.56 -18.42 -22.76
N GLY A 164 -1.31 -19.54 -22.09
CA GLY A 164 -2.17 -20.08 -21.02
C GLY A 164 -2.04 -19.34 -19.70
N LYS A 165 -0.93 -18.63 -19.49
CA LYS A 165 -0.69 -17.92 -18.22
C LYS A 165 -1.65 -16.75 -18.06
N PRO A 166 -2.30 -16.59 -16.86
CA PRO A 166 -3.08 -15.40 -16.55
C PRO A 166 -2.20 -14.13 -16.55
N THR A 167 -2.82 -12.97 -16.75
CA THR A 167 -2.15 -11.67 -16.72
C THR A 167 -2.95 -10.67 -15.91
N ILE A 168 -2.30 -9.63 -15.40
CA ILE A 168 -2.96 -8.59 -14.63
C ILE A 168 -3.41 -7.48 -15.59
N GLY A 169 -4.69 -7.48 -15.95
CA GLY A 169 -5.32 -6.46 -16.78
C GLY A 169 -6.00 -5.34 -15.96
N PRO A 170 -6.39 -4.21 -16.60
CA PRO A 170 -7.11 -3.14 -15.93
C PRO A 170 -8.48 -3.61 -15.46
N SER A 171 -8.83 -3.29 -14.22
CA SER A 171 -10.11 -3.61 -13.60
C SER A 171 -10.53 -2.51 -12.64
N LYS A 172 -11.83 -2.17 -12.60
CA LYS A 172 -12.38 -1.26 -11.59
C LYS A 172 -12.34 -1.82 -10.16
N TRP A 173 -12.05 -3.10 -10.02
CA TRP A 173 -11.97 -3.82 -8.74
C TRP A 173 -10.52 -4.05 -8.29
N MET A 174 -9.52 -3.59 -9.05
CA MET A 174 -8.10 -3.79 -8.75
C MET A 174 -7.35 -2.46 -8.81
N TYR A 175 -6.51 -2.23 -7.80
CA TYR A 175 -5.62 -1.08 -7.70
C TYR A 175 -4.17 -1.52 -7.63
N TRP A 176 -3.33 -0.89 -8.43
CA TRP A 176 -1.92 -0.76 -8.10
C TRP A 176 -1.79 0.23 -6.94
N ASN A 177 -1.22 -0.21 -5.82
CA ASN A 177 -0.95 0.65 -4.66
C ASN A 177 0.57 0.85 -4.57
N VAL A 178 1.05 1.91 -5.20
CA VAL A 178 2.48 2.19 -5.39
C VAL A 178 3.05 2.88 -4.17
N HIS A 179 4.14 2.33 -3.64
CA HIS A 179 4.86 2.91 -2.50
C HIS A 179 5.72 4.10 -2.92
N LEU A 180 5.50 5.27 -2.30
CA LEU A 180 6.25 6.51 -2.53
C LEU A 180 6.31 7.34 -1.24
N ASP A 181 7.51 7.52 -0.68
CA ASP A 181 7.73 8.23 0.60
C ASP A 181 8.38 9.62 0.46
N GLY A 182 8.37 10.18 -0.73
CA GLY A 182 8.93 11.50 -1.06
C GLY A 182 9.21 11.65 -2.55
N LEU A 183 9.83 12.75 -2.93
CA LEU A 183 10.35 12.96 -4.27
C LEU A 183 11.61 12.10 -4.51
N GLU A 184 12.18 12.17 -5.71
CA GLU A 184 13.22 11.27 -6.20
C GLU A 184 14.33 11.00 -5.16
N ARG A 185 14.98 12.06 -4.66
CA ARG A 185 16.09 11.90 -3.72
C ARG A 185 15.67 11.23 -2.42
N THR A 186 14.57 11.69 -1.82
CA THR A 186 14.07 11.17 -0.55
C THR A 186 13.60 9.74 -0.69
N HIS A 187 12.81 9.45 -1.73
CA HIS A 187 12.30 8.12 -1.96
C HIS A 187 13.44 7.11 -2.20
N ASP A 188 14.37 7.41 -3.10
CA ASP A 188 15.48 6.53 -3.46
C ASP A 188 16.41 6.27 -2.25
N LEU A 189 16.60 7.27 -1.36
CA LEU A 189 17.31 7.08 -0.09
C LEU A 189 16.58 6.09 0.84
N ILE A 190 15.27 6.25 1.01
CA ILE A 190 14.47 5.37 1.89
C ILE A 190 14.47 3.93 1.37
N VAL A 191 14.31 3.74 0.06
CA VAL A 191 14.31 2.39 -0.54
C VAL A 191 15.73 1.83 -0.79
N GLU A 192 16.77 2.59 -0.45
CA GLU A 192 18.19 2.24 -0.57
C GLU A 192 18.62 1.87 -2.00
N ARG A 193 17.97 2.47 -3.01
CA ARG A 193 18.26 2.21 -4.42
C ARG A 193 17.91 3.42 -5.29
N GLU A 194 18.89 3.89 -6.07
CA GLU A 194 18.70 4.96 -7.06
C GLU A 194 17.81 4.52 -8.22
N GLY A 195 17.01 5.45 -8.73
CA GLY A 195 16.17 5.29 -9.91
C GLY A 195 14.82 4.62 -9.66
N VAL A 196 14.51 4.21 -8.43
CA VAL A 196 13.21 3.60 -8.10
C VAL A 196 12.07 4.60 -8.24
N PHE A 197 12.25 5.84 -7.80
CA PHE A 197 11.25 6.89 -7.99
C PHE A 197 10.89 7.08 -9.47
N LYS A 198 11.90 7.17 -10.35
CA LYS A 198 11.68 7.29 -11.80
C LYS A 198 10.89 6.10 -12.35
N GLU A 199 11.24 4.88 -11.92
CA GLU A 199 10.51 3.68 -12.34
C GLU A 199 9.06 3.70 -11.84
N CYS A 200 8.81 4.13 -10.61
CA CYS A 200 7.45 4.33 -10.09
C CYS A 200 6.64 5.30 -10.95
N ILE A 201 7.22 6.45 -11.31
CA ILE A 201 6.54 7.45 -12.14
C ILE A 201 6.24 6.94 -13.54
N LEU A 202 7.19 6.25 -14.19
CA LEU A 202 6.96 5.64 -15.50
C LEU A 202 5.88 4.56 -15.42
N ALA A 203 5.88 3.74 -14.37
CA ALA A 203 4.88 2.71 -14.15
C ALA A 203 3.49 3.30 -13.92
N ILE A 204 3.37 4.37 -13.12
CA ILE A 204 2.11 5.10 -12.91
C ILE A 204 1.59 5.69 -14.22
N LYS A 205 2.43 6.40 -14.98
CA LYS A 205 2.05 6.97 -16.27
C LYS A 205 1.53 5.89 -17.23
N MET A 206 2.27 4.79 -17.38
CA MET A 206 1.88 3.67 -18.23
C MET A 206 0.55 3.05 -17.76
N ALA A 207 0.38 2.84 -16.44
CA ALA A 207 -0.85 2.29 -15.88
C ALA A 207 -2.06 3.19 -16.17
N LYS A 208 -1.92 4.51 -16.00
CA LYS A 208 -3.01 5.46 -16.28
C LYS A 208 -3.34 5.52 -17.77
N ALA A 209 -2.35 5.50 -18.66
CA ALA A 209 -2.56 5.43 -20.11
C ALA A 209 -3.29 4.15 -20.54
N LEU A 210 -3.07 3.03 -19.84
CA LEU A 210 -3.71 1.75 -20.12
C LEU A 210 -5.08 1.58 -19.42
N GLY A 211 -5.50 2.51 -18.55
CA GLY A 211 -6.80 2.49 -17.87
C GLY A 211 -6.83 1.74 -16.55
N TYR A 212 -5.67 1.47 -15.94
CA TYR A 212 -5.62 0.90 -14.59
C TYR A 212 -6.02 1.92 -13.52
N GLN A 213 -6.53 1.41 -12.41
CA GLN A 213 -6.67 2.18 -11.17
C GLN A 213 -5.31 2.20 -10.44
N VAL A 214 -4.89 3.37 -9.99
CA VAL A 214 -3.63 3.57 -9.28
C VAL A 214 -3.86 4.33 -7.99
N ALA A 215 -3.46 3.75 -6.88
CA ALA A 215 -3.32 4.43 -5.59
C ALA A 215 -1.84 4.55 -5.23
N THR A 216 -1.51 5.44 -4.30
CA THR A 216 -0.19 5.51 -3.70
C THR A 216 -0.24 5.28 -2.20
N ASN A 217 0.83 4.73 -1.64
CA ASN A 217 1.02 4.51 -0.22
C ASN A 217 2.26 5.26 0.25
N THR A 218 2.09 6.16 1.20
CA THR A 218 3.13 7.05 1.71
C THR A 218 3.25 6.90 3.21
N THR A 219 4.46 6.61 3.68
CA THR A 219 4.79 6.51 5.10
C THR A 219 5.55 7.77 5.54
N ILE A 220 5.09 8.38 6.62
CA ILE A 220 5.70 9.60 7.18
C ILE A 220 6.63 9.22 8.32
N TYR A 221 7.89 9.59 8.18
CA TYR A 221 8.93 9.39 9.20
C TYR A 221 9.29 10.71 9.88
N LYS A 222 10.17 10.65 10.88
CA LYS A 222 10.58 11.82 11.67
C LYS A 222 11.17 12.93 10.81
N GLU A 223 12.05 12.58 9.88
CA GLU A 223 12.73 13.54 9.00
C GLU A 223 11.93 13.91 7.73
N THR A 224 10.76 13.31 7.52
CA THR A 224 9.93 13.62 6.35
C THR A 224 9.56 15.11 6.32
N ASP A 225 9.92 15.82 5.25
CA ASP A 225 9.42 17.16 5.00
C ASP A 225 7.99 17.09 4.43
N MET A 226 7.02 17.54 5.23
CA MET A 226 5.61 17.53 4.82
C MET A 226 5.33 18.43 3.61
N ARG A 227 6.18 19.43 3.31
CA ARG A 227 6.07 20.26 2.09
C ARG A 227 6.51 19.48 0.87
N GLU A 228 7.50 18.60 1.01
CA GLU A 228 7.91 17.69 -0.06
C GLU A 228 6.80 16.70 -0.40
N ILE A 229 6.17 16.12 0.62
CA ILE A 229 5.01 15.23 0.44
C ILE A 229 3.85 15.96 -0.25
N GLU A 230 3.57 17.20 0.12
CA GLU A 230 2.55 18.02 -0.53
C GLU A 230 2.86 18.21 -2.03
N ARG A 231 4.09 18.57 -2.38
CA ARG A 231 4.53 18.67 -3.79
C ARG A 231 4.41 17.32 -4.52
N MET A 232 4.80 16.22 -3.87
CA MET A 232 4.65 14.89 -4.45
C MET A 232 3.17 14.56 -4.74
N PHE A 233 2.26 14.88 -3.83
CA PHE A 233 0.82 14.66 -4.06
C PHE A 233 0.24 15.58 -5.14
N ASP A 234 0.69 16.83 -5.24
CA ASP A 234 0.33 17.71 -6.36
C ASP A 234 0.74 17.04 -7.69
N TYR A 235 1.98 16.59 -7.82
CA TYR A 235 2.48 15.92 -9.01
C TYR A 235 1.74 14.62 -9.35
N LEU A 236 1.52 13.76 -8.36
CA LEU A 236 0.80 12.49 -8.55
C LEU A 236 -0.68 12.71 -8.92
N SER A 237 -1.30 13.75 -8.37
CA SER A 237 -2.68 14.13 -8.72
C SER A 237 -2.77 14.60 -10.17
N ASP A 238 -1.78 15.36 -10.65
CA ASP A 238 -1.69 15.81 -12.05
C ASP A 238 -1.45 14.64 -13.01
N LEU A 239 -0.78 13.57 -12.57
CA LEU A 239 -0.67 12.30 -13.31
C LEU A 239 -1.96 11.48 -13.33
N GLY A 240 -3.00 11.91 -12.62
CA GLY A 240 -4.30 11.24 -12.58
C GLY A 240 -4.35 10.05 -11.63
N VAL A 241 -3.49 9.98 -10.61
CA VAL A 241 -3.58 8.98 -9.54
C VAL A 241 -4.96 9.04 -8.89
N ASP A 242 -5.57 7.87 -8.63
CA ASP A 242 -6.95 7.78 -8.18
C ASP A 242 -7.13 8.14 -6.72
N GLY A 243 -6.09 7.92 -5.91
CA GLY A 243 -6.09 8.31 -4.50
C GLY A 243 -4.80 7.99 -3.78
N HIS A 244 -4.68 8.48 -2.56
CA HIS A 244 -3.51 8.36 -1.72
C HIS A 244 -3.85 7.73 -0.38
N THR A 245 -2.99 6.82 0.09
CA THR A 245 -2.96 6.36 1.48
C THR A 245 -1.74 6.99 2.15
N ILE A 246 -1.93 7.58 3.31
CA ILE A 246 -0.86 8.18 4.10
C ILE A 246 -0.92 7.64 5.54
N THR A 247 0.23 7.25 6.08
CA THR A 247 0.31 6.64 7.41
C THR A 247 1.57 7.10 8.15
N PRO A 248 1.54 7.24 9.48
CA PRO A 248 2.76 7.44 10.26
C PRO A 248 3.63 6.19 10.25
N GLY A 249 4.95 6.38 10.16
CA GLY A 249 5.94 5.34 10.35
C GLY A 249 5.98 4.89 11.81
N TYR A 250 6.05 3.59 12.02
CA TYR A 250 5.98 2.98 13.34
C TYR A 250 7.14 2.02 13.60
N ASP A 251 7.69 2.09 14.81
CA ASP A 251 8.83 1.32 15.27
C ASP A 251 8.45 -0.10 15.75
N TYR A 252 8.50 -1.07 14.89
CA TYR A 252 8.30 -2.47 15.26
C TYR A 252 9.62 -3.26 15.32
N ASP A 253 9.65 -4.32 16.13
CA ASP A 253 10.87 -4.98 16.56
C ASP A 253 11.80 -5.42 15.43
N ALA A 254 11.26 -5.96 14.35
CA ALA A 254 12.06 -6.39 13.21
C ALA A 254 12.74 -5.21 12.50
N ALA A 255 12.06 -4.09 12.35
CA ALA A 255 12.62 -2.86 11.79
C ALA A 255 13.67 -2.25 12.71
N LYS A 256 13.39 -2.15 14.02
CA LYS A 256 14.37 -1.64 15.01
C LYS A 256 15.66 -2.44 15.00
N LYS A 257 15.56 -3.77 15.02
CA LYS A 257 16.73 -4.67 15.00
C LYS A 257 17.54 -4.50 13.72
N ASP A 258 16.91 -4.40 12.56
CA ASP A 258 17.60 -4.19 11.29
C ASP A 258 18.30 -2.84 11.24
N MET A 259 17.64 -1.77 11.63
CA MET A 259 18.22 -0.42 11.64
C MET A 259 19.45 -0.34 12.53
N THR A 260 19.36 -0.87 13.74
CA THR A 260 20.50 -0.87 14.67
C THR A 260 21.65 -1.73 14.17
N LYS A 261 21.38 -2.95 13.68
CA LYS A 261 22.43 -3.90 13.30
C LYS A 261 23.07 -3.62 11.94
N ARG A 262 22.24 -3.28 10.94
CA ARG A 262 22.70 -3.15 9.55
C ARG A 262 23.08 -1.72 9.19
N LEU A 263 22.34 -0.74 9.69
CA LEU A 263 22.51 0.66 9.32
C LEU A 263 23.22 1.49 10.40
N ASN A 264 23.40 0.94 11.59
CA ASN A 264 23.92 1.65 12.78
C ASN A 264 23.14 2.94 13.06
N LEU A 265 21.80 2.88 12.86
CA LEU A 265 20.87 3.97 13.10
C LEU A 265 20.08 3.71 14.38
N ARG A 266 19.78 4.78 15.12
CA ARG A 266 18.88 4.70 16.26
C ARG A 266 17.44 4.79 15.78
N PRO A 267 16.57 3.83 16.15
CA PRO A 267 15.15 3.84 15.74
C PRO A 267 14.42 5.12 16.11
N GLU A 268 14.79 5.73 17.24
CA GLU A 268 14.21 6.99 17.74
C GLU A 268 14.48 8.19 16.83
N ASP A 269 15.50 8.11 15.99
CA ASP A 269 15.83 9.16 15.02
C ASP A 269 15.04 9.02 13.71
N PHE A 270 14.34 7.91 13.53
CA PHE A 270 13.62 7.61 12.29
C PHE A 270 12.09 7.53 12.47
N PHE A 271 11.61 6.82 13.49
CA PHE A 271 10.18 6.61 13.70
C PHE A 271 9.52 7.76 14.47
N LEU A 272 8.20 7.84 14.35
CA LEU A 272 7.40 8.89 14.99
C LEU A 272 6.89 8.45 16.37
N THR A 273 6.92 9.37 17.33
CA THR A 273 6.07 9.27 18.52
C THR A 273 4.64 9.74 18.20
N ARG A 274 3.67 9.47 19.08
CA ARG A 274 2.29 9.99 18.92
C ARG A 274 2.28 11.53 18.84
N ALA A 275 3.04 12.21 19.67
CA ALA A 275 3.14 13.67 19.66
C ALA A 275 3.68 14.20 18.32
N MET A 276 4.74 13.57 17.78
CA MET A 276 5.28 13.90 16.46
C MET A 276 4.28 13.62 15.35
N THR A 277 3.52 12.52 15.43
CA THR A 277 2.46 12.20 14.49
C THR A 277 1.41 13.31 14.47
N VAL A 278 0.90 13.71 15.62
CA VAL A 278 -0.08 14.81 15.74
C VAL A 278 0.48 16.10 15.13
N GLN A 279 1.74 16.43 15.40
CA GLN A 279 2.37 17.61 14.83
C GLN A 279 2.49 17.55 13.31
N LYS A 280 2.91 16.41 12.75
CA LYS A 280 3.03 16.19 11.29
C LYS A 280 1.67 16.28 10.59
N PHE A 281 0.65 15.69 11.18
CA PHE A 281 -0.69 15.59 10.57
C PHE A 281 -1.64 16.75 10.93
N ARG A 282 -1.19 17.79 11.64
CA ARG A 282 -2.04 18.91 12.07
C ARG A 282 -2.80 19.63 10.95
N LYS A 283 -2.30 19.59 9.71
CA LYS A 283 -2.92 20.20 8.53
C LYS A 283 -3.62 19.20 7.60
N ILE A 284 -3.83 17.97 8.06
CA ILE A 284 -4.38 16.91 7.20
C ILE A 284 -5.80 17.23 6.67
N GLU A 285 -6.56 18.05 7.39
CA GLU A 285 -7.89 18.47 6.93
C GLU A 285 -7.82 19.36 5.69
N ASP A 286 -6.84 20.27 5.62
CA ASP A 286 -6.60 21.08 4.42
C ASP A 286 -6.25 20.17 3.23
N TRP A 287 -5.43 19.16 3.48
CA TRP A 287 -5.06 18.17 2.48
C TRP A 287 -6.23 17.30 2.04
N MET A 288 -7.15 16.94 2.94
CA MET A 288 -8.36 16.23 2.57
C MET A 288 -9.23 16.99 1.56
N ASN A 289 -9.14 18.32 1.53
CA ASN A 289 -9.86 19.14 0.55
C ASN A 289 -9.12 19.24 -0.78
N ARG A 290 -7.80 18.99 -0.80
CA ARG A 290 -6.94 19.11 -1.99
C ARG A 290 -6.66 17.77 -2.68
N TYR A 291 -6.57 16.69 -1.91
CA TYR A 291 -6.16 15.37 -2.40
C TYR A 291 -7.25 14.32 -2.19
N ALA A 292 -7.25 13.30 -3.05
CA ALA A 292 -8.14 12.15 -2.92
C ALA A 292 -7.52 11.12 -1.98
N PHE A 293 -7.76 11.21 -0.67
CA PHE A 293 -7.31 10.20 0.27
C PHE A 293 -8.26 9.00 0.35
N PHE A 294 -7.66 7.81 0.47
CA PHE A 294 -8.33 6.54 0.76
C PHE A 294 -8.25 6.22 2.26
N GLY A 295 -9.00 6.97 3.03
CA GLY A 295 -9.13 6.85 4.47
C GLY A 295 -10.35 7.62 4.93
N THR A 296 -10.79 7.41 6.16
CA THR A 296 -11.93 8.15 6.71
C THR A 296 -11.51 9.48 7.31
N PRO A 297 -12.34 10.53 7.22
CA PRO A 297 -12.05 11.78 7.91
C PRO A 297 -11.90 11.60 9.43
N VAL A 298 -12.57 10.62 10.00
CA VAL A 298 -12.49 10.27 11.43
C VAL A 298 -11.08 9.79 11.81
N TYR A 299 -10.46 8.96 10.97
CA TYR A 299 -9.08 8.52 11.19
C TYR A 299 -8.09 9.70 11.04
N PHE A 300 -8.31 10.58 10.08
CA PHE A 300 -7.46 11.77 9.91
C PHE A 300 -7.58 12.75 11.08
N GLU A 301 -8.77 12.93 11.66
CA GLU A 301 -8.94 13.68 12.90
C GLU A 301 -8.15 13.06 14.08
N PHE A 302 -8.11 11.72 14.15
CA PHE A 302 -7.28 11.02 15.13
C PHE A 302 -5.79 11.29 14.89
N LEU A 303 -5.29 11.22 13.67
CA LEU A 303 -3.90 11.54 13.36
C LEU A 303 -3.55 13.00 13.70
N ALA A 304 -4.49 13.93 13.55
CA ALA A 304 -4.34 15.33 13.91
C ALA A 304 -4.52 15.62 15.42
N GLY A 305 -4.76 14.59 16.24
CA GLY A 305 -4.96 14.73 17.69
C GLY A 305 -6.28 15.37 18.10
N LYS A 306 -7.28 15.44 17.21
CA LYS A 306 -8.59 16.04 17.48
C LYS A 306 -9.57 15.09 18.17
N ARG A 307 -9.24 13.82 18.21
CA ARG A 307 -10.01 12.76 18.88
C ARG A 307 -9.14 11.55 19.17
N ASP A 308 -9.60 10.71 20.07
CA ASP A 308 -9.02 9.40 20.33
C ASP A 308 -9.80 8.29 19.60
N LEU A 309 -9.08 7.26 19.19
CA LEU A 309 -9.63 6.00 18.68
C LEU A 309 -8.97 4.83 19.39
N THR A 310 -9.73 3.77 19.63
CA THR A 310 -9.18 2.48 20.08
C THR A 310 -8.74 1.64 18.90
N CYS A 311 -7.73 0.80 19.11
CA CYS A 311 -7.23 -0.11 18.07
C CYS A 311 -8.21 -1.26 17.83
N SER A 312 -8.53 -1.55 16.57
CA SER A 312 -9.36 -2.67 16.11
C SER A 312 -8.63 -3.51 15.07
N ALA A 313 -7.36 -3.87 15.37
CA ALA A 313 -6.49 -4.62 14.45
C ALA A 313 -7.08 -5.95 13.96
N TRP A 314 -8.01 -6.55 14.72
CA TRP A 314 -8.75 -7.73 14.33
C TRP A 314 -9.55 -7.59 13.02
N ALA A 315 -9.88 -6.35 12.63
CA ALA A 315 -10.61 -6.08 11.39
C ALA A 315 -9.71 -5.97 10.16
N ILE A 316 -8.40 -5.89 10.34
CA ILE A 316 -7.41 -5.98 9.26
C ILE A 316 -6.40 -7.09 9.60
N PRO A 317 -6.84 -8.37 9.60
CA PRO A 317 -5.97 -9.49 9.91
C PRO A 317 -4.87 -9.65 8.85
N THR A 318 -3.76 -10.23 9.28
CA THR A 318 -2.65 -10.60 8.41
C THR A 318 -2.55 -12.11 8.28
N ARG A 319 -2.45 -12.62 7.06
CA ARG A 319 -2.14 -14.01 6.75
C ARG A 319 -0.82 -14.09 5.99
N ASN A 320 0.13 -14.84 6.53
CA ASN A 320 1.46 -15.00 5.96
C ASN A 320 1.88 -16.48 5.87
N ILE A 321 3.12 -16.74 5.46
CA ILE A 321 3.68 -18.09 5.31
C ILE A 321 3.63 -18.96 6.59
N ARG A 322 3.42 -18.35 7.77
CA ARG A 322 3.36 -19.06 9.07
C ARG A 322 1.95 -19.28 9.59
N GLY A 323 0.96 -18.58 9.05
CA GLY A 323 -0.43 -18.66 9.53
C GLY A 323 -1.08 -17.29 9.67
N TRP A 324 -2.18 -17.24 10.40
CA TRP A 324 -2.84 -16.00 10.79
C TRP A 324 -2.06 -15.33 11.91
N LYS A 325 -1.49 -14.18 11.62
CA LYS A 325 -0.59 -13.46 12.51
C LYS A 325 -1.36 -12.69 13.58
N GLY A 326 -1.03 -12.87 14.84
CA GLY A 326 -1.56 -12.12 15.98
C GLY A 326 -0.50 -11.32 16.72
N PRO A 327 -0.88 -10.19 17.34
CA PRO A 327 -2.20 -9.57 17.36
C PRO A 327 -2.50 -8.66 16.15
N CYS A 328 -1.46 -8.22 15.41
CA CYS A 328 -1.64 -7.27 14.32
C CYS A 328 -0.52 -7.38 13.28
N TYR A 329 -0.62 -6.57 12.23
CA TYR A 329 0.37 -6.50 11.16
C TYR A 329 1.80 -6.21 11.66
N LEU A 330 1.95 -5.37 12.68
CA LEU A 330 3.24 -4.87 13.15
C LEU A 330 3.88 -5.73 14.25
N MET A 331 3.08 -6.48 14.99
CA MET A 331 3.54 -7.30 16.13
C MET A 331 3.22 -8.77 15.88
N THR A 332 4.12 -9.65 16.38
CA THR A 332 3.97 -11.09 16.28
C THR A 332 4.11 -11.72 17.66
N ASP A 333 2.98 -12.01 18.31
CA ASP A 333 2.94 -12.78 19.55
C ASP A 333 2.65 -14.27 19.28
N GLY A 334 2.19 -14.59 18.06
CA GLY A 334 1.93 -15.93 17.61
C GLY A 334 1.29 -16.00 16.24
N HIS A 335 1.11 -17.23 15.77
CA HIS A 335 0.38 -17.55 14.55
C HIS A 335 -0.69 -18.58 14.87
N PHE A 336 -1.84 -18.44 14.23
CA PHE A 336 -2.99 -19.29 14.40
C PHE A 336 -3.28 -20.04 13.09
N SER A 337 -3.86 -21.23 13.19
CA SER A 337 -4.18 -22.04 12.02
C SER A 337 -5.37 -21.47 11.24
N THR A 338 -6.34 -20.88 11.95
CA THR A 338 -7.54 -20.30 11.35
C THR A 338 -7.77 -18.85 11.78
N TYR A 339 -8.51 -18.11 10.97
CA TYR A 339 -8.94 -16.76 11.31
C TYR A 339 -9.88 -16.75 12.54
N ALA A 340 -10.72 -17.78 12.68
CA ALA A 340 -11.58 -17.95 13.84
C ALA A 340 -10.77 -18.12 15.14
N GLU A 341 -9.70 -18.90 15.09
CA GLU A 341 -8.77 -19.05 16.23
C GLU A 341 -8.08 -17.74 16.59
N LEU A 342 -7.56 -17.00 15.59
CA LEU A 342 -7.00 -15.66 15.80
C LEU A 342 -7.99 -14.75 16.56
N LEU A 343 -9.25 -14.70 16.12
CA LEU A 343 -10.28 -13.88 16.75
C LEU A 343 -10.60 -14.29 18.18
N LYS A 344 -10.65 -15.62 18.44
CA LYS A 344 -11.06 -16.20 19.73
C LYS A 344 -9.95 -16.21 20.76
N GLN A 345 -8.71 -16.53 20.34
CA GLN A 345 -7.60 -16.77 21.27
C GLN A 345 -6.79 -15.52 21.57
N THR A 346 -6.88 -14.49 20.72
CA THR A 346 -6.19 -13.20 20.98
C THR A 346 -6.97 -12.40 22.03
N ASP A 347 -6.34 -12.08 23.14
CA ASP A 347 -6.89 -11.09 24.09
C ASP A 347 -6.70 -9.68 23.56
N TRP A 348 -7.67 -9.21 22.80
CA TRP A 348 -7.66 -7.88 22.16
C TRP A 348 -7.59 -6.72 23.15
N ASN A 349 -7.91 -6.95 24.43
CA ASN A 349 -7.84 -5.93 25.45
C ASN A 349 -6.42 -5.65 25.94
N ARG A 350 -5.45 -6.50 25.62
CA ARG A 350 -4.03 -6.29 25.93
C ARG A 350 -3.34 -5.27 25.03
N TYR A 351 -3.98 -4.84 23.92
CA TYR A 351 -3.31 -4.05 22.89
C TYR A 351 -3.97 -2.69 22.67
N GLY A 352 -3.20 -1.79 22.04
CA GLY A 352 -3.63 -0.44 21.71
C GLY A 352 -3.45 0.54 22.86
N VAL A 353 -3.92 1.74 22.62
CA VAL A 353 -3.89 2.86 23.60
C VAL A 353 -5.32 3.23 23.93
N VAL A 354 -5.63 3.37 25.22
CA VAL A 354 -6.96 3.74 25.72
C VAL A 354 -6.78 4.84 26.76
N ASN A 355 -7.48 5.95 26.59
CA ASN A 355 -7.36 7.13 27.45
C ASN A 355 -5.89 7.60 27.64
N GLY A 356 -5.11 7.57 26.56
CA GLY A 356 -3.71 7.95 26.58
C GLY A 356 -2.74 6.92 27.18
N ILE A 357 -3.23 5.78 27.69
CA ILE A 357 -2.41 4.74 28.31
C ILE A 357 -2.24 3.56 27.36
N ALA A 358 -1.00 3.20 27.03
CA ALA A 358 -0.68 2.02 26.27
C ALA A 358 -0.92 0.77 27.12
N ARG A 359 -1.72 -0.18 26.61
CA ARG A 359 -1.97 -1.47 27.26
C ARG A 359 -0.81 -2.46 27.06
N ASP A 360 -0.10 -2.31 25.97
CA ASP A 360 1.17 -2.96 25.66
C ASP A 360 2.16 -1.85 25.28
N SER A 361 3.37 -1.86 25.83
CA SER A 361 4.38 -0.83 25.58
C SER A 361 4.71 -0.68 24.09
N ARG A 362 4.61 -1.74 23.32
CA ARG A 362 4.80 -1.72 21.86
C ARG A 362 3.71 -0.93 21.13
N CYS A 363 2.58 -0.64 21.77
CA CYS A 363 1.49 0.16 21.20
C CYS A 363 1.62 1.65 21.47
N GLU A 364 2.54 2.07 22.35
CA GLU A 364 2.62 3.44 22.88
C GLU A 364 2.61 4.51 21.78
N ASN A 365 3.44 4.35 20.76
CA ASN A 365 3.57 5.32 19.68
C ASN A 365 2.70 5.00 18.45
N CYS A 366 1.99 3.87 18.45
CA CYS A 366 1.24 3.41 17.28
C CYS A 366 0.00 4.26 17.00
N MET A 367 -0.07 4.81 15.78
CA MET A 367 -1.26 5.46 15.21
C MET A 367 -1.54 4.96 13.78
N VAL A 368 -1.05 3.77 13.43
CA VAL A 368 -1.06 3.24 12.07
C VAL A 368 -2.48 2.83 11.61
N HIS A 369 -2.77 3.04 10.34
CA HIS A 369 -4.09 2.82 9.75
C HIS A 369 -4.63 1.39 9.97
N CYS A 370 -3.81 0.35 9.91
CA CYS A 370 -4.27 -1.04 10.08
C CYS A 370 -4.90 -1.33 11.47
N GLY A 371 -4.59 -0.50 12.48
CA GLY A 371 -5.19 -0.61 13.81
C GLY A 371 -6.38 0.33 14.04
N TYR A 372 -6.33 1.54 13.52
CA TYR A 372 -7.26 2.62 13.89
C TYR A 372 -8.27 2.98 12.80
N GLU A 373 -7.92 2.86 11.53
CA GLU A 373 -8.87 3.07 10.42
C GLU A 373 -10.10 2.14 10.50
N PRO A 374 -9.99 0.85 10.89
CA PRO A 374 -11.16 0.01 11.06
C PRO A 374 -12.14 0.52 12.12
N THR A 375 -11.66 1.09 13.22
CA THR A 375 -12.52 1.69 14.25
C THR A 375 -13.39 2.80 13.66
N ALA A 376 -12.79 3.65 12.83
CA ALA A 376 -13.49 4.71 12.12
C ALA A 376 -14.46 4.16 11.06
N THR A 377 -13.99 3.24 10.20
CA THR A 377 -14.80 2.62 9.13
C THR A 377 -16.00 1.84 9.67
N LEU A 378 -15.82 1.11 10.76
CA LEU A 378 -16.89 0.34 11.40
C LEU A 378 -17.78 1.20 12.30
N GLY A 379 -17.42 2.45 12.58
CA GLY A 379 -18.14 3.35 13.46
C GLY A 379 -18.21 2.84 14.89
N LEU A 380 -17.17 2.16 15.39
CA LEU A 380 -17.13 1.59 16.75
C LEU A 380 -17.11 2.67 17.84
N GLN A 381 -16.58 3.84 17.53
CA GLN A 381 -16.53 5.02 18.39
C GLN A 381 -17.10 6.26 17.67
N ALA A 382 -18.17 6.04 16.88
CA ALA A 382 -18.80 7.11 16.12
C ALA A 382 -19.40 8.16 17.05
N GLN A 383 -19.11 9.43 16.78
CA GLN A 383 -19.74 10.59 17.38
C GLN A 383 -20.88 11.11 16.49
N ARG A 384 -21.74 11.96 17.07
CA ARG A 384 -22.83 12.59 16.32
C ARG A 384 -22.26 13.34 15.09
N GLY A 385 -22.75 13.01 13.90
CA GLY A 385 -22.32 13.63 12.66
C GLY A 385 -21.21 12.89 11.88
N ASP A 386 -20.50 11.93 12.47
CA ASP A 386 -19.41 11.21 11.79
C ASP A 386 -19.88 10.46 10.53
N THR A 387 -21.05 9.83 10.60
CA THR A 387 -21.63 9.14 9.45
C THR A 387 -21.84 10.12 8.29
N TRP A 388 -22.44 11.29 8.57
CA TRP A 388 -22.67 12.32 7.57
C TRP A 388 -21.36 12.90 7.03
N LYS A 389 -20.37 13.15 7.90
CA LYS A 389 -19.04 13.60 7.52
C LYS A 389 -18.36 12.60 6.57
N THR A 390 -18.43 11.31 6.88
CA THR A 390 -17.86 10.23 6.05
C THR A 390 -18.60 10.11 4.71
N ILE A 391 -19.92 10.20 4.71
CA ILE A 391 -20.72 10.22 3.48
C ILE A 391 -20.32 11.43 2.62
N LYS A 392 -20.34 12.64 3.17
CA LYS A 392 -19.94 13.85 2.45
C LYS A 392 -18.52 13.76 1.88
N PHE A 393 -17.59 13.19 2.64
CA PHE A 393 -16.22 12.99 2.21
C PHE A 393 -16.12 12.02 1.02
N ASN A 394 -16.76 10.86 1.11
CA ASN A 394 -16.66 9.81 0.08
C ASN A 394 -17.46 10.16 -1.19
N PHE A 395 -18.63 10.78 -1.06
CA PHE A 395 -19.51 11.12 -2.18
C PHE A 395 -19.31 12.56 -2.69
N GLY A 396 -18.52 13.38 -2.00
CA GLY A 396 -18.12 14.70 -2.48
C GLY A 396 -17.33 14.63 -3.79
N ALA A 397 -17.23 15.77 -4.47
CA ALA A 397 -16.42 15.88 -5.67
C ALA A 397 -14.95 15.47 -5.38
N LYS A 398 -14.36 14.67 -6.27
CA LYS A 398 -12.91 14.41 -6.21
C LYS A 398 -12.19 15.75 -6.37
N PRO A 399 -11.21 16.07 -5.51
CA PRO A 399 -10.42 17.27 -5.70
C PRO A 399 -9.80 17.30 -7.10
N LYS A 400 -9.83 18.44 -7.74
CA LYS A 400 -9.18 18.61 -9.05
C LYS A 400 -7.68 18.77 -8.84
N ALA A 401 -6.89 18.18 -9.73
CA ALA A 401 -5.46 18.39 -9.80
C ALA A 401 -5.15 19.89 -9.87
N ALA A 402 -4.12 20.33 -9.16
CA ALA A 402 -3.79 21.76 -9.06
C ALA A 402 -3.06 22.31 -10.30
N GLY A 403 -2.66 21.44 -11.26
CA GLY A 403 -1.89 21.82 -12.45
C GLY A 403 -0.46 22.30 -12.14
N ARG A 404 0.05 22.01 -10.94
CA ARG A 404 1.37 22.47 -10.47
C ARG A 404 2.47 21.39 -10.60
N GLY A 405 2.13 20.21 -11.10
CA GLY A 405 3.05 19.06 -11.11
C GLY A 405 4.28 19.25 -12.01
N SER A 406 4.19 20.05 -13.07
CA SER A 406 5.33 20.32 -13.94
C SER A 406 6.43 21.19 -13.26
N GLU A 407 6.05 22.03 -12.31
CA GLU A 407 7.00 22.87 -11.54
C GLU A 407 7.79 22.02 -10.52
N VAL A 408 7.25 20.88 -10.09
CA VAL A 408 7.84 20.01 -9.06
C VAL A 408 9.11 19.32 -9.55
N LEU A 409 9.17 18.94 -10.83
CA LEU A 409 10.34 18.27 -11.42
C LEU A 409 11.51 19.22 -11.67
N ALA A 410 11.25 20.54 -11.77
CA ALA A 410 12.30 21.55 -11.96
C ALA A 410 13.03 21.92 -10.65
N TYR A 411 12.52 21.50 -9.49
CA TYR A 411 13.09 21.83 -8.20
C TYR A 411 14.20 20.85 -7.79
N ASN A 412 15.42 21.08 -8.30
CA ASN A 412 16.67 20.56 -7.75
C ASN A 412 17.10 21.35 -6.50
N GLY A 413 16.15 21.64 -5.61
CA GLY A 413 16.39 22.47 -4.43
C GLY A 413 17.20 21.76 -3.37
N VAL A 414 18.38 22.28 -3.14
CA VAL A 414 19.19 22.02 -1.95
C VAL A 414 18.39 22.50 -0.73
N SER A 415 17.74 21.60 -0.01
CA SER A 415 17.34 21.91 1.36
C SER A 415 18.56 21.75 2.26
N SER A 416 19.14 22.90 2.62
CA SER A 416 20.13 22.99 3.68
C SER A 416 19.49 22.52 5.00
N GLY A 417 19.82 21.32 5.44
CA GLY A 417 19.35 20.85 6.75
C GLY A 417 19.35 19.33 7.00
N ASN A 418 20.17 18.54 6.32
CA ASN A 418 20.27 17.11 6.60
C ASN A 418 21.72 16.68 6.84
N GLY A 419 22.24 17.02 8.03
CA GLY A 419 23.60 16.64 8.45
C GLY A 419 23.76 15.23 9.03
N HIS A 420 22.76 14.35 9.03
CA HIS A 420 22.87 13.08 9.79
C HIS A 420 22.58 11.78 9.03
N LEU A 421 22.28 11.80 7.73
CA LEU A 421 22.13 10.55 6.96
C LEU A 421 23.35 10.18 6.12
N THR A 422 24.47 10.86 6.29
CA THR A 422 25.74 10.48 5.63
C THR A 422 26.61 9.64 6.57
N GLY A 423 26.15 8.47 6.98
CA GLY A 423 27.04 7.40 7.40
C GLY A 423 27.88 6.98 6.21
N LYS A 424 29.21 7.20 6.27
CA LYS A 424 30.18 6.75 5.26
C LYS A 424 29.90 5.31 4.87
N ARG A 425 29.58 5.06 3.61
CA ARG A 425 29.54 3.71 3.03
C ARG A 425 30.91 3.07 3.25
N ALA A 426 30.95 1.93 3.92
CA ALA A 426 32.05 1.00 3.77
C ALA A 426 31.94 0.43 2.35
N GLU A 427 32.97 0.62 1.53
CA GLU A 427 33.09 -0.01 0.22
C GLU A 427 33.04 -1.53 0.39
N PRO A 428 32.32 -2.26 -0.48
CA PRO A 428 32.35 -3.70 -0.46
C PRO A 428 33.75 -4.14 -0.94
N THR A 429 34.55 -4.67 -0.05
CA THR A 429 35.79 -5.38 -0.41
C THR A 429 35.40 -6.59 -1.24
N ALA A 430 35.64 -6.52 -2.53
CA ALA A 430 35.69 -7.68 -3.40
C ALA A 430 36.83 -8.60 -2.91
N LYS A 431 36.50 -9.79 -2.43
CA LYS A 431 37.41 -10.92 -2.44
C LYS A 431 36.71 -12.10 -3.06
N ALA A 432 37.24 -12.42 -4.25
CA ALA A 432 37.07 -13.68 -4.92
C ALA A 432 37.64 -14.83 -4.10
N SER A 433 36.96 -15.94 -4.03
CA SER A 433 37.40 -17.30 -4.27
C SER A 433 36.22 -18.24 -4.10
#